data_4acb59340950c320018e9c67175f6b78
#
_entry.id   4acb59340950c320018e9c67175f6b78
#
_cell.length_a   1.000
_cell.length_b   1.000
_cell.length_c   1.000
_cell.angle_alpha   90.00
_cell.angle_beta   90.00
_cell.angle_gamma   90.00
#
_symmetry.space_group_name_H-M   'P 1'
#
loop_
_entity.id
_entity.type
_entity.pdbx_description
1 polymer ?
#
loop_
_entity_poly.entity_id
_entity_poly.type
_entity_poly.pdbx_seq_one_letter_code
_entity_poly.pdbx_strand_id
1 'polypeptide(L)'
;MDVYEAIEKRRTIRIFKKGATEEQLRKIILAGSKAPSGGGSQAWEFVMIDDPKIIDQLAELKYQLNKKFTPGAGETQKDVDDRAMNQKKWFQNSSVVAVCTKSGQSVSGWLAVENMSLAAVAEGLGTNIISYWDVGKMEVEKIIGLPKDYELTCVLKVGVPGEEGAPRKRRPESSWLHKNKF
;
A
#
# COMPACT_ATOMS: atom_id res chain seq x y z
N MET A 1 10.79 -14.31 13.84
CA MET A 1 11.13 -14.18 12.40
C MET A 1 12.26 -13.16 12.30
N ASP A 2 13.34 -13.48 11.62
CA ASP A 2 14.39 -12.50 11.36
C ASP A 2 14.02 -11.61 10.16
N VAL A 3 14.83 -10.56 9.91
CA VAL A 3 14.55 -9.59 8.86
C VAL A 3 14.66 -10.18 7.45
N TYR A 4 15.61 -11.08 7.21
CA TYR A 4 15.79 -11.70 5.90
C TYR A 4 14.62 -12.64 5.58
N GLU A 5 14.15 -13.37 6.57
CA GLU A 5 12.97 -14.22 6.45
C GLU A 5 11.71 -13.40 6.15
N ALA A 6 11.53 -12.23 6.78
CA ALA A 6 10.42 -11.33 6.49
C ALA A 6 10.49 -10.78 5.05
N ILE A 7 11.67 -10.36 4.60
CA ILE A 7 11.91 -9.89 3.23
C ILE A 7 11.58 -10.99 2.22
N GLU A 8 12.03 -12.21 2.46
CA GLU A 8 11.79 -13.34 1.56
C GLU A 8 10.33 -13.75 1.52
N LYS A 9 9.62 -13.72 2.64
CA LYS A 9 8.21 -14.10 2.74
C LYS A 9 7.24 -13.02 2.27
N ARG A 10 7.64 -11.74 2.29
CA ARG A 10 6.75 -10.65 1.94
C ARG A 10 6.20 -10.80 0.50
N ARG A 11 4.89 -10.80 0.39
CA ARG A 11 4.15 -10.82 -0.88
C ARG A 11 3.08 -9.72 -0.87
N THR A 12 2.65 -9.30 -2.03
CA THR A 12 1.45 -8.47 -2.17
C THR A 12 0.22 -9.33 -2.00
N ILE A 13 -0.56 -9.08 -0.97
CA ILE A 13 -1.82 -9.78 -0.67
C ILE A 13 -2.98 -8.85 -0.99
N ARG A 14 -3.88 -9.28 -1.86
CA ARG A 14 -5.02 -8.47 -2.31
C ARG A 14 -6.34 -8.90 -1.69
N ILE A 15 -6.45 -10.21 -1.39
CA ILE A 15 -7.63 -10.82 -0.78
C ILE A 15 -7.32 -11.10 0.69
N PHE A 16 -8.17 -10.59 1.57
CA PHE A 16 -8.03 -10.74 3.02
C PHE A 16 -9.21 -11.52 3.58
N LYS A 17 -8.96 -12.38 4.57
CA LYS A 17 -9.99 -13.07 5.36
C LYS A 17 -10.63 -12.12 6.37
N LYS A 18 -9.81 -11.29 6.98
CA LYS A 18 -10.19 -10.24 7.94
C LYS A 18 -9.09 -9.20 8.07
N GLY A 19 -9.42 -8.02 8.52
CA GLY A 19 -8.47 -6.96 8.86
C GLY A 19 -7.55 -7.36 10.01
N ALA A 20 -6.53 -6.55 10.24
CA ALA A 20 -5.68 -6.60 11.41
C ALA A 20 -6.44 -6.07 12.64
N THR A 21 -6.08 -6.52 13.83
CA THR A 21 -6.55 -5.89 15.07
C THR A 21 -5.93 -4.50 15.23
N GLU A 22 -6.55 -3.64 16.04
CA GLU A 22 -5.99 -2.32 16.34
C GLU A 22 -4.58 -2.43 16.95
N GLU A 23 -4.35 -3.37 17.84
CA GLU A 23 -3.04 -3.62 18.43
C GLU A 23 -2.00 -3.98 17.38
N GLN A 24 -2.33 -4.89 16.44
CA GLN A 24 -1.45 -5.25 15.34
C GLN A 24 -1.16 -4.06 14.44
N LEU A 25 -2.18 -3.25 14.10
CA LEU A 25 -1.98 -2.04 13.29
C LEU A 25 -1.04 -1.05 13.99
N ARG A 26 -1.22 -0.82 15.29
CA ARG A 26 -0.34 0.07 16.06
C ARG A 26 1.11 -0.42 16.05
N LYS A 27 1.36 -1.72 16.21
CA LYS A 27 2.71 -2.31 16.10
C LYS A 27 3.32 -2.08 14.72
N ILE A 28 2.54 -2.30 13.67
CA ILE A 28 2.97 -2.11 12.28
C ILE A 28 3.29 -0.63 12.00
N ILE A 29 2.43 0.29 12.44
CA ILE A 29 2.65 1.73 12.30
C ILE A 29 3.88 2.17 13.09
N LEU A 30 4.07 1.66 14.31
CA LEU A 30 5.26 1.93 15.11
C LEU A 30 6.53 1.47 14.39
N ALA A 31 6.53 0.30 13.73
CA ALA A 31 7.65 -0.13 12.90
C ALA A 31 7.91 0.84 11.73
N GLY A 32 6.84 1.33 11.09
CA GLY A 32 6.92 2.37 10.06
C GLY A 32 7.60 3.64 10.57
N SER A 33 7.23 4.10 11.78
CA SER A 33 7.82 5.30 12.40
C SER A 33 9.30 5.16 12.80
N LYS A 34 9.89 3.97 12.67
CA LYS A 34 11.34 3.73 12.87
C LYS A 34 12.14 3.81 11.57
N ALA A 35 11.50 4.14 10.45
CA ALA A 35 12.19 4.33 9.20
C ALA A 35 13.18 5.51 9.27
N PRO A 36 14.26 5.51 8.47
CA PRO A 36 15.11 6.69 8.36
C PRO A 36 14.38 7.82 7.62
N SER A 37 14.71 9.05 7.97
CA SER A 37 14.19 10.26 7.31
C SER A 37 15.29 11.28 7.09
N GLY A 38 15.19 12.07 6.04
CA GLY A 38 16.15 13.11 5.72
C GLY A 38 16.31 14.11 6.88
N GLY A 39 17.55 14.27 7.37
CA GLY A 39 17.83 15.15 8.52
C GLY A 39 17.10 14.79 9.81
N GLY A 40 16.58 13.58 9.95
CA GLY A 40 15.79 13.17 11.11
C GLY A 40 14.43 13.85 11.20
N SER A 41 13.88 14.33 10.08
CA SER A 41 12.65 15.14 10.02
C SER A 41 11.39 14.41 10.48
N GLN A 42 11.38 13.06 10.42
CA GLN A 42 10.22 12.22 10.77
C GLN A 42 8.92 12.73 10.14
N ALA A 43 8.98 13.07 8.86
CA ALA A 43 7.94 13.81 8.13
C ALA A 43 6.69 12.97 7.77
N TRP A 44 6.61 11.74 8.20
CA TRP A 44 5.45 10.86 7.99
C TRP A 44 4.31 11.14 8.96
N GLU A 45 3.10 10.93 8.47
CA GLU A 45 1.87 10.86 9.23
C GLU A 45 1.12 9.59 8.82
N PHE A 46 0.39 8.99 9.75
CA PHE A 46 -0.36 7.78 9.52
C PHE A 46 -1.81 7.98 9.94
N VAL A 47 -2.74 7.75 9.02
CA VAL A 47 -4.17 7.82 9.31
C VAL A 47 -4.72 6.39 9.30
N MET A 48 -5.09 5.87 10.46
CA MET A 48 -5.85 4.62 10.56
C MET A 48 -7.29 4.91 10.16
N ILE A 49 -7.81 4.15 9.20
CA ILE A 49 -9.15 4.34 8.65
C ILE A 49 -9.98 3.10 9.00
N ASP A 50 -10.93 3.28 9.90
CA ASP A 50 -11.87 2.24 10.36
C ASP A 50 -13.34 2.60 10.08
N ASP A 51 -13.63 3.85 9.66
CA ASP A 51 -14.96 4.24 9.23
C ASP A 51 -15.33 3.54 7.90
N PRO A 52 -16.35 2.66 7.88
CA PRO A 52 -16.76 1.97 6.67
C PRO A 52 -17.11 2.90 5.52
N LYS A 53 -17.65 4.10 5.79
CA LYS A 53 -18.01 5.08 4.77
C LYS A 53 -16.78 5.63 4.06
N ILE A 54 -15.70 5.89 4.80
CA ILE A 54 -14.44 6.35 4.21
C ILE A 54 -13.81 5.22 3.38
N ILE A 55 -13.82 3.98 3.91
CA ILE A 55 -13.33 2.80 3.19
C ILE A 55 -14.11 2.59 1.88
N ASP A 56 -15.43 2.71 1.90
CA ASP A 56 -16.27 2.60 0.71
C ASP A 56 -15.99 3.71 -0.30
N GLN A 57 -15.77 4.94 0.14
CA GLN A 57 -15.40 6.06 -0.74
C GLN A 57 -14.05 5.78 -1.44
N LEU A 58 -13.04 5.29 -0.71
CA LEU A 58 -11.74 4.92 -1.28
C LEU A 58 -11.86 3.75 -2.27
N ALA A 59 -12.68 2.75 -1.95
CA ALA A 59 -12.95 1.61 -2.82
C ALA A 59 -13.67 2.03 -4.10
N GLU A 60 -14.67 2.89 -3.99
CA GLU A 60 -15.42 3.44 -5.14
C GLU A 60 -14.51 4.31 -6.01
N LEU A 61 -13.71 5.19 -5.42
CA LEU A 61 -12.74 5.99 -6.15
C LEU A 61 -11.78 5.09 -6.96
N LYS A 62 -11.26 4.03 -6.33
CA LYS A 62 -10.37 3.09 -7.01
C LYS A 62 -11.05 2.39 -8.19
N TYR A 63 -12.31 2.00 -8.02
CA TYR A 63 -13.12 1.44 -9.11
C TYR A 63 -13.29 2.44 -10.26
N GLN A 64 -13.69 3.68 -9.97
CA GLN A 64 -13.92 4.71 -10.97
C GLN A 64 -12.66 5.10 -11.75
N LEU A 65 -11.49 5.09 -11.09
CA LEU A 65 -10.22 5.34 -11.75
C LEU A 65 -9.84 4.17 -12.69
N ASN A 66 -10.00 2.94 -12.22
CA ASN A 66 -9.51 1.78 -12.95
C ASN A 66 -10.39 1.38 -14.13
N LYS A 67 -11.71 1.59 -14.06
CA LYS A 67 -12.60 1.31 -15.19
C LYS A 67 -12.39 2.24 -16.41
N LYS A 68 -11.66 3.35 -16.21
CA LYS A 68 -11.30 4.28 -17.29
C LYS A 68 -10.07 3.83 -18.08
N PHE A 69 -9.39 2.76 -17.68
CA PHE A 69 -8.24 2.27 -18.44
C PHE A 69 -8.69 1.71 -19.79
N THR A 70 -7.90 2.01 -20.80
CA THR A 70 -8.06 1.40 -22.13
C THR A 70 -7.67 -0.08 -22.05
N PRO A 71 -8.45 -0.99 -22.65
CA PRO A 71 -8.08 -2.38 -22.74
C PRO A 71 -6.70 -2.56 -23.39
N GLY A 72 -5.87 -3.42 -22.80
CA GLY A 72 -4.59 -3.81 -23.41
C GLY A 72 -4.76 -4.76 -24.60
N ALA A 73 -3.65 -5.17 -25.21
CA ALA A 73 -3.68 -6.13 -26.30
C ALA A 73 -4.34 -7.46 -25.87
N GLY A 74 -5.42 -7.84 -26.53
CA GLY A 74 -6.20 -9.05 -26.25
C GLY A 74 -7.19 -8.93 -25.07
N GLU A 75 -7.30 -7.76 -24.43
CA GLU A 75 -8.31 -7.48 -23.42
C GLU A 75 -9.58 -6.86 -24.03
N THR A 76 -10.73 -7.15 -23.45
CA THR A 76 -12.01 -6.50 -23.73
C THR A 76 -12.32 -5.43 -22.66
N GLN A 77 -13.27 -4.53 -22.93
CA GLN A 77 -13.74 -3.58 -21.93
C GLN A 77 -14.30 -4.30 -20.70
N LYS A 78 -14.94 -5.45 -20.90
CA LYS A 78 -15.44 -6.29 -19.81
C LYS A 78 -14.31 -6.75 -18.87
N ASP A 79 -13.15 -7.13 -19.41
CA ASP A 79 -12.00 -7.56 -18.58
C ASP A 79 -11.48 -6.38 -17.73
N VAL A 80 -11.49 -5.16 -18.27
CA VAL A 80 -11.14 -3.94 -17.53
C VAL A 80 -12.14 -3.68 -16.40
N ASP A 81 -13.44 -3.78 -16.68
CA ASP A 81 -14.51 -3.56 -15.73
C ASP A 81 -14.51 -4.61 -14.61
N ASP A 82 -14.32 -5.88 -14.95
CA ASP A 82 -14.21 -6.99 -13.99
C ASP A 82 -12.98 -6.81 -13.09
N ARG A 83 -11.84 -6.40 -13.65
CA ARG A 83 -10.63 -6.09 -12.88
C ARG A 83 -10.85 -4.89 -11.94
N ALA A 84 -11.50 -3.84 -12.41
CA ALA A 84 -11.82 -2.66 -11.60
C ALA A 84 -12.77 -3.04 -10.43
N MET A 85 -13.79 -3.84 -10.69
CA MET A 85 -14.71 -4.34 -9.68
C MET A 85 -14.01 -5.22 -8.64
N ASN A 86 -13.10 -6.10 -9.07
CA ASN A 86 -12.31 -6.91 -8.15
C ASN A 86 -11.44 -6.02 -7.25
N GLN A 87 -10.82 -4.97 -7.78
CA GLN A 87 -10.02 -4.04 -6.98
C GLN A 87 -10.85 -3.28 -5.96
N LYS A 88 -12.12 -2.93 -6.26
CA LYS A 88 -13.06 -2.39 -5.28
C LYS A 88 -13.33 -3.41 -4.17
N LYS A 89 -13.64 -4.66 -4.52
CA LYS A 89 -13.88 -5.74 -3.55
C LYS A 89 -12.66 -6.01 -2.64
N TRP A 90 -11.45 -5.78 -3.12
CA TRP A 90 -10.23 -5.99 -2.32
C TRP A 90 -10.08 -5.03 -1.15
N PHE A 91 -10.88 -3.96 -1.04
CA PHE A 91 -10.95 -3.15 0.19
C PHE A 91 -11.72 -3.84 1.31
N GLN A 92 -12.60 -4.78 0.97
CA GLN A 92 -13.34 -5.55 1.96
C GLN A 92 -12.40 -6.43 2.80
N ASN A 93 -12.79 -6.62 4.06
CA ASN A 93 -12.06 -7.46 5.01
C ASN A 93 -10.60 -7.06 5.26
N SER A 94 -10.21 -5.82 4.98
CA SER A 94 -8.88 -5.31 5.29
C SER A 94 -8.97 -4.10 6.21
N SER A 95 -7.96 -3.93 7.05
CA SER A 95 -7.71 -2.65 7.71
C SER A 95 -6.99 -1.72 6.73
N VAL A 96 -7.24 -0.43 6.83
CA VAL A 96 -6.74 0.58 5.89
C VAL A 96 -5.91 1.63 6.64
N VAL A 97 -4.73 1.94 6.15
CA VAL A 97 -3.87 3.00 6.66
C VAL A 97 -3.46 3.91 5.50
N ALA A 98 -3.76 5.20 5.59
CA ALA A 98 -3.14 6.17 4.70
C ALA A 98 -1.79 6.59 5.26
N VAL A 99 -0.75 6.47 4.45
CA VAL A 99 0.60 6.92 4.76
C VAL A 99 0.82 8.24 4.03
N CYS A 100 1.10 9.28 4.79
CA CYS A 100 1.25 10.63 4.29
C CYS A 100 2.61 11.20 4.73
N THR A 101 3.08 12.21 4.03
CA THR A 101 4.31 12.93 4.40
C THR A 101 4.13 14.42 4.22
N LYS A 102 4.97 15.22 4.85
CA LYS A 102 5.12 16.62 4.45
C LYS A 102 5.48 16.69 2.97
N SER A 103 4.90 17.66 2.27
CA SER A 103 5.12 17.84 0.83
C SER A 103 6.60 17.89 0.48
N GLY A 104 6.99 17.15 -0.56
CA GLY A 104 8.39 17.01 -1.00
C GLY A 104 9.23 16.01 -0.19
N GLN A 105 8.66 15.28 0.77
CA GLN A 105 9.36 14.29 1.59
C GLN A 105 8.86 12.85 1.41
N SER A 106 8.28 12.53 0.26
CA SER A 106 7.68 11.23 -0.04
C SER A 106 8.61 10.03 0.15
N VAL A 107 9.92 10.21 -0.02
CA VAL A 107 10.92 9.15 0.21
C VAL A 107 10.83 8.58 1.63
N SER A 108 10.68 9.45 2.65
CA SER A 108 10.51 9.01 4.04
C SER A 108 9.26 8.15 4.23
N GLY A 109 8.17 8.51 3.54
CA GLY A 109 6.93 7.72 3.54
C GLY A 109 7.12 6.33 2.95
N TRP A 110 7.82 6.21 1.82
CA TRP A 110 8.08 4.91 1.19
C TRP A 110 8.97 4.00 2.04
N LEU A 111 9.96 4.56 2.73
CA LEU A 111 10.77 3.81 3.70
C LEU A 111 9.92 3.31 4.87
N ALA A 112 9.01 4.13 5.37
CA ALA A 112 8.07 3.72 6.40
C ALA A 112 7.12 2.61 5.93
N VAL A 113 6.62 2.68 4.70
CA VAL A 113 5.75 1.66 4.08
C VAL A 113 6.45 0.31 3.99
N GLU A 114 7.75 0.26 3.64
CA GLU A 114 8.48 -1.01 3.61
C GLU A 114 8.65 -1.59 5.01
N ASN A 115 9.02 -0.78 6.02
CA ASN A 115 9.08 -1.24 7.41
C ASN A 115 7.72 -1.79 7.87
N MET A 116 6.62 -1.10 7.56
CA MET A 116 5.26 -1.57 7.87
C MET A 116 4.95 -2.89 7.19
N SER A 117 5.36 -3.06 5.93
CA SER A 117 5.12 -4.28 5.17
C SER A 117 5.87 -5.48 5.72
N LEU A 118 7.12 -5.29 6.16
CA LEU A 118 7.92 -6.34 6.80
C LEU A 118 7.39 -6.69 8.20
N ALA A 119 7.01 -5.69 8.99
CA ALA A 119 6.39 -5.88 10.30
C ALA A 119 5.07 -6.65 10.19
N ALA A 120 4.25 -6.37 9.17
CA ALA A 120 3.02 -7.11 8.93
C ALA A 120 3.29 -8.60 8.69
N VAL A 121 4.31 -8.95 7.91
CA VAL A 121 4.72 -10.35 7.71
C VAL A 121 5.14 -11.01 9.02
N ALA A 122 5.89 -10.29 9.86
CA ALA A 122 6.32 -10.80 11.17
C ALA A 122 5.14 -11.06 12.11
N GLU A 123 4.03 -10.29 11.98
CA GLU A 123 2.77 -10.47 12.72
C GLU A 123 1.83 -11.52 12.04
N GLY A 124 2.28 -12.23 10.99
CA GLY A 124 1.45 -13.19 10.25
C GLY A 124 0.38 -12.55 9.34
N LEU A 125 0.57 -11.28 9.00
CA LEU A 125 -0.34 -10.49 8.17
C LEU A 125 0.25 -10.26 6.77
N GLY A 126 -0.62 -9.90 5.84
CA GLY A 126 -0.26 -9.48 4.50
C GLY A 126 -0.55 -8.00 4.28
N THR A 127 0.09 -7.43 3.25
CA THR A 127 -0.13 -6.04 2.84
C THR A 127 -0.40 -5.90 1.35
N ASN A 128 -1.16 -4.84 1.00
CA ASN A 128 -1.31 -4.36 -0.35
C ASN A 128 -1.12 -2.85 -0.39
N ILE A 129 -0.12 -2.40 -1.11
CA ILE A 129 0.15 -0.99 -1.36
C ILE A 129 -0.71 -0.52 -2.53
N ILE A 130 -1.49 0.53 -2.33
CA ILE A 130 -2.28 1.18 -3.37
C ILE A 130 -1.73 2.58 -3.56
N SER A 131 -1.11 2.80 -4.72
CA SER A 131 -0.67 4.13 -5.14
C SER A 131 -1.78 4.83 -5.92
N TYR A 132 -1.85 6.13 -5.74
CA TYR A 132 -2.72 7.03 -6.49
C TYR A 132 -1.86 8.13 -7.11
N TRP A 133 -2.25 8.61 -8.28
CA TRP A 133 -1.56 9.67 -9.01
C TRP A 133 -2.54 10.76 -9.42
N ASP A 134 -2.05 11.95 -9.64
CA ASP A 134 -2.80 13.10 -10.16
C ASP A 134 -4.14 13.33 -9.45
N VAL A 135 -5.21 13.37 -10.19
CA VAL A 135 -6.57 13.58 -9.66
C VAL A 135 -6.93 12.53 -8.61
N GLY A 136 -6.53 11.27 -8.80
CA GLY A 136 -6.81 10.20 -7.84
C GLY A 136 -6.15 10.44 -6.49
N LYS A 137 -4.93 10.94 -6.47
CA LYS A 137 -4.20 11.32 -5.24
C LYS A 137 -4.93 12.46 -4.52
N MET A 138 -5.27 13.52 -5.24
CA MET A 138 -5.99 14.67 -4.69
C MET A 138 -7.36 14.29 -4.09
N GLU A 139 -8.10 13.38 -4.73
CA GLU A 139 -9.38 12.92 -4.20
C GLU A 139 -9.22 12.08 -2.91
N VAL A 140 -8.19 11.23 -2.82
CA VAL A 140 -7.90 10.52 -1.56
C VAL A 140 -7.54 11.52 -0.45
N GLU A 141 -6.67 12.48 -0.72
CA GLU A 141 -6.27 13.53 0.22
C GLU A 141 -7.47 14.32 0.75
N LYS A 142 -8.43 14.63 -0.13
CA LYS A 142 -9.69 15.27 0.24
C LYS A 142 -10.59 14.36 1.09
N ILE A 143 -10.73 13.09 0.72
CA ILE A 143 -11.55 12.11 1.48
C ILE A 143 -11.05 11.97 2.91
N ILE A 144 -9.73 11.92 3.11
CA ILE A 144 -9.13 11.77 4.45
C ILE A 144 -8.90 13.10 5.18
N GLY A 145 -9.26 14.23 4.56
CA GLY A 145 -9.08 15.56 5.16
C GLY A 145 -7.62 15.97 5.36
N LEU A 146 -6.72 15.57 4.44
CA LEU A 146 -5.28 15.83 4.58
C LEU A 146 -5.00 17.34 4.47
N PRO A 147 -4.21 17.94 5.41
CA PRO A 147 -3.80 19.34 5.31
C PRO A 147 -2.93 19.62 4.07
N LYS A 148 -2.96 20.86 3.57
CA LYS A 148 -2.32 21.26 2.30
C LYS A 148 -0.78 21.15 2.28
N ASP A 149 -0.15 21.17 3.44
CA ASP A 149 1.30 21.02 3.61
C ASP A 149 1.75 19.55 3.67
N TYR A 150 0.81 18.63 3.54
CA TYR A 150 1.06 17.19 3.45
C TYR A 150 0.65 16.63 2.10
N GLU A 151 1.18 15.47 1.78
CA GLU A 151 0.85 14.71 0.58
C GLU A 151 0.68 13.21 0.89
N LEU A 152 -0.21 12.57 0.18
CA LEU A 152 -0.39 11.12 0.26
C LEU A 152 0.82 10.40 -0.36
N THR A 153 1.44 9.49 0.37
CA THR A 153 2.42 8.52 -0.15
C THR A 153 1.69 7.33 -0.77
N CYS A 154 0.83 6.68 0.00
CA CYS A 154 -0.01 5.59 -0.48
C CYS A 154 -1.14 5.27 0.51
N VAL A 155 -2.07 4.42 0.07
CA VAL A 155 -2.99 3.72 0.96
C VAL A 155 -2.50 2.28 1.12
N LEU A 156 -2.23 1.86 2.35
CA LEU A 156 -1.79 0.52 2.71
C LEU A 156 -2.97 -0.28 3.28
N LYS A 157 -3.29 -1.41 2.66
CA LYS A 157 -4.22 -2.40 3.23
C LYS A 157 -3.45 -3.45 4.00
N VAL A 158 -3.97 -3.85 5.16
CA VAL A 158 -3.35 -4.82 6.05
C VAL A 158 -4.41 -5.82 6.53
N GLY A 159 -4.07 -7.09 6.61
CA GLY A 159 -5.00 -8.09 7.14
C GLY A 159 -4.46 -9.51 7.06
N VAL A 160 -5.28 -10.44 7.55
CA VAL A 160 -4.99 -11.88 7.47
C VAL A 160 -5.12 -12.32 6.02
N PRO A 161 -4.08 -12.93 5.42
CA PRO A 161 -4.12 -13.35 4.03
C PRO A 161 -5.28 -14.31 3.73
N GLY A 162 -6.01 -14.03 2.65
CA GLY A 162 -7.04 -14.89 2.08
C GLY A 162 -6.56 -15.62 0.82
N GLU A 163 -5.33 -15.36 0.43
CA GLU A 163 -4.67 -15.95 -0.73
C GLU A 163 -3.19 -16.19 -0.44
N GLU A 164 -2.56 -17.06 -1.20
CA GLU A 164 -1.09 -17.12 -1.27
C GLU A 164 -0.63 -16.06 -2.25
N GLY A 165 0.28 -15.20 -1.82
CA GLY A 165 0.84 -14.18 -2.70
C GLY A 165 1.63 -14.84 -3.85
N ALA A 166 1.38 -14.39 -5.09
CA ALA A 166 2.04 -14.95 -6.25
C ALA A 166 3.58 -14.81 -6.15
N PRO A 167 4.34 -15.91 -6.34
CA PRO A 167 5.80 -15.84 -6.40
C PRO A 167 6.23 -14.99 -7.60
N ARG A 168 7.21 -14.12 -7.41
CA ARG A 168 7.79 -13.36 -8.52
C ARG A 168 9.18 -13.89 -8.85
N LYS A 169 9.36 -14.27 -10.11
CA LYS A 169 10.70 -14.54 -10.64
C LYS A 169 11.53 -13.27 -10.55
N ARG A 170 12.66 -13.35 -9.85
CA ARG A 170 13.63 -12.25 -9.77
C ARG A 170 14.55 -12.30 -11.00
N ARG A 171 14.97 -11.13 -11.46
CA ARG A 171 16.01 -11.03 -12.48
C ARG A 171 17.32 -11.58 -11.93
N PRO A 172 18.21 -12.15 -12.75
CA PRO A 172 19.53 -12.58 -12.31
C PRO A 172 20.34 -11.39 -11.80
N GLU A 173 21.18 -11.62 -10.80
CA GLU A 173 21.99 -10.58 -10.13
C GLU A 173 22.79 -9.72 -11.14
N SER A 174 23.39 -10.35 -12.13
CA SER A 174 24.18 -9.68 -13.18
C SER A 174 23.38 -8.64 -14.00
N SER A 175 22.04 -8.66 -13.93
CA SER A 175 21.21 -7.71 -14.67
C SER A 175 20.88 -6.42 -13.91
N TRP A 176 21.27 -6.30 -12.65
CA TRP A 176 20.97 -5.15 -11.79
C TRP A 176 22.08 -4.78 -10.82
N LEU A 177 23.14 -5.62 -10.68
CA LEU A 177 24.30 -5.31 -9.85
C LEU A 177 25.46 -4.88 -10.75
N HIS A 178 25.91 -3.65 -10.58
CA HIS A 178 27.03 -3.07 -11.32
C HIS A 178 28.11 -2.60 -10.33
N LYS A 179 29.38 -2.73 -10.71
CA LYS A 179 30.51 -2.27 -9.89
C LYS A 179 31.10 -1.00 -10.51
N ASN A 180 31.06 0.10 -9.77
CA ASN A 180 31.61 1.42 -10.10
C ASN A 180 30.87 2.17 -11.23
N LYS A 181 30.44 1.51 -12.29
CA LYS A 181 29.76 2.08 -13.47
C LYS A 181 28.65 1.16 -13.92
N PHE A 182 27.67 1.73 -14.62
CA PHE A 182 26.66 1.00 -15.39
C PHE A 182 27.31 0.32 -16.56
#